data_52e6f4ba7637c5dcd153cb5794848cab
#
_entry.id   52e6f4ba7637c5dcd153cb5794848cab
#
_cell.length_a   1.000
_cell.length_b   1.000
_cell.length_c   1.000
_cell.angle_alpha   90.00
_cell.angle_beta   90.00
_cell.angle_gamma   90.00
#
_symmetry.space_group_name_H-M   'P 1'
#
loop_
_entity.id
_entity.type
_entity.pdbx_description
1 polymer ?
#
loop_
_entity_poly.entity_id
_entity_poly.type
_entity_poly.pdbx_seq_one_letter_code
_entity_poly.pdbx_strand_id
1 'polypeptide(L)'
;MIFLIVFIFLFVNYFFFKKHYKLSLCYCIAVNNSKKVYLCRFKFQDMIISKTKEEIELMRESSLLVSKTLGLIAKEIKPGVTTLYLDKLAEEFIRDNGGIPGFLGLYGFPNSLCMSPNAQVVHGIPNNKPLEEGDVISVDCGVLKNEFYGDHAYSFEIGEVAPEVKKLLKVTKESLYVGIREFKAGNRVEDVGNAIQKHCESHGYGVVRELVGHGLGRKMHEDPEMPNYGKKGRGKLLVEGMVVAIEPMINLGTKNIKQLKDGWTILTADMKPSAHFEHNVALINGKPELLSTFKYIYDALGIVSNEEEEFRNKPLD
;
A
#
# COMPACT_ATOMS: atom_id res chain seq x y z
N MET A 1 -17.33 42.63 -34.06
CA MET A 1 -17.58 41.25 -33.68
C MET A 1 -17.12 41.12 -32.19
N ILE A 2 -18.09 41.34 -31.29
CA ILE A 2 -17.85 41.39 -29.83
C ILE A 2 -18.25 40.03 -29.29
N PHE A 3 -17.28 39.28 -28.76
CA PHE A 3 -17.51 38.05 -28.00
C PHE A 3 -17.91 38.43 -26.58
N LEU A 4 -19.17 38.23 -26.23
CA LEU A 4 -19.64 38.36 -24.85
C LEU A 4 -19.47 37.00 -24.17
N ILE A 5 -18.46 36.85 -23.34
CA ILE A 5 -18.28 35.69 -22.48
C ILE A 5 -18.99 36.00 -21.15
N VAL A 6 -20.14 35.37 -20.93
CA VAL A 6 -20.86 35.47 -19.67
C VAL A 6 -20.44 34.30 -18.78
N PHE A 7 -19.69 34.59 -17.72
CA PHE A 7 -19.40 33.63 -16.66
C PHE A 7 -20.58 33.65 -15.67
N ILE A 8 -21.34 32.59 -15.66
CA ILE A 8 -22.35 32.36 -14.61
C ILE A 8 -21.74 31.36 -13.62
N PHE A 9 -21.34 31.87 -12.44
CA PHE A 9 -21.03 31.04 -11.29
C PHE A 9 -22.33 30.65 -10.59
N LEU A 10 -22.79 29.43 -10.79
CA LEU A 10 -23.84 28.84 -9.97
C LEU A 10 -23.17 28.14 -8.77
N PHE A 11 -23.15 28.86 -7.62
CA PHE A 11 -22.87 28.22 -6.33
C PHE A 11 -24.12 27.44 -5.91
N VAL A 12 -24.12 26.13 -6.07
CA VAL A 12 -25.09 25.27 -5.40
C VAL A 12 -24.48 24.86 -4.07
N ASN A 13 -24.84 25.58 -3.00
CA ASN A 13 -24.57 25.16 -1.62
C ASN A 13 -25.54 24.02 -1.28
N TYR A 14 -25.07 22.77 -1.36
CA TYR A 14 -25.74 21.65 -0.73
C TYR A 14 -25.19 21.54 0.69
N PHE A 15 -25.96 22.10 1.66
CA PHE A 15 -25.78 21.84 3.08
C PHE A 15 -26.29 20.43 3.37
N PHE A 16 -25.41 19.43 3.50
CA PHE A 16 -25.61 18.27 4.35
C PHE A 16 -24.25 17.74 4.85
N PHE A 17 -24.10 17.84 6.15
CA PHE A 17 -23.15 17.25 7.10
C PHE A 17 -21.91 16.49 6.57
N LYS A 18 -20.82 17.03 6.93
CA LYS A 18 -19.45 16.60 7.25
C LYS A 18 -18.36 17.20 6.35
N LYS A 19 -17.46 17.89 7.02
CA LYS A 19 -16.24 18.53 6.55
C LYS A 19 -15.52 17.76 5.42
N HIS A 20 -15.06 18.54 4.43
CA HIS A 20 -14.02 18.23 3.45
C HIS A 20 -14.42 17.55 2.12
N TYR A 21 -15.43 18.08 1.42
CA TYR A 21 -15.46 17.98 -0.03
C TYR A 21 -15.95 19.30 -0.62
N LYS A 22 -15.03 20.10 -1.17
CA LYS A 22 -15.43 21.17 -2.11
C LYS A 22 -15.72 20.50 -3.46
N LEU A 23 -16.98 20.16 -3.72
CA LEU A 23 -17.44 19.90 -5.07
C LEU A 23 -17.55 21.25 -5.79
N SER A 24 -16.53 21.63 -6.52
CA SER A 24 -16.62 22.74 -7.47
C SER A 24 -16.97 22.15 -8.83
N LEU A 25 -18.27 22.07 -9.16
CA LEU A 25 -18.71 21.85 -10.52
C LEU A 25 -18.54 23.14 -11.30
N CYS A 26 -17.51 23.26 -12.10
CA CYS A 26 -17.40 24.36 -13.09
C CYS A 26 -18.07 23.92 -14.39
N TYR A 27 -19.18 24.53 -14.72
CA TYR A 27 -19.78 24.43 -16.04
C TYR A 27 -19.34 25.66 -16.87
N CYS A 28 -18.72 25.43 -18.00
CA CYS A 28 -18.52 26.47 -19.01
C CYS A 28 -19.63 26.32 -20.06
N ILE A 29 -20.53 27.29 -20.14
CA ILE A 29 -21.55 27.36 -21.19
C ILE A 29 -21.02 28.31 -22.27
N ALA A 30 -20.61 27.75 -23.40
CA ALA A 30 -20.30 28.56 -24.57
C ALA A 30 -21.54 28.58 -25.47
N VAL A 31 -22.14 29.76 -25.66
CA VAL A 31 -23.27 29.97 -26.58
C VAL A 31 -22.69 30.53 -27.88
N ASN A 32 -22.80 29.78 -28.95
CA ASN A 32 -22.51 30.24 -30.30
C ASN A 32 -23.77 30.73 -30.98
N ASN A 33 -23.67 31.66 -31.96
CA ASN A 33 -24.79 32.25 -32.72
C ASN A 33 -25.74 31.26 -33.39
N SER A 34 -25.44 29.98 -33.33
CA SER A 34 -26.25 28.86 -33.81
C SER A 34 -27.12 28.18 -32.72
N LYS A 35 -27.26 28.75 -31.53
CA LYS A 35 -28.03 28.19 -30.37
C LYS A 35 -27.58 26.79 -29.91
N LYS A 36 -26.36 26.38 -30.19
CA LYS A 36 -25.77 25.13 -29.63
C LYS A 36 -25.09 25.38 -28.30
N VAL A 37 -25.58 24.73 -27.25
CA VAL A 37 -24.99 24.74 -25.91
C VAL A 37 -23.98 23.59 -25.84
N TYR A 38 -22.69 23.91 -25.59
CA TYR A 38 -21.66 22.92 -25.35
C TYR A 38 -21.42 22.83 -23.84
N LEU A 39 -21.70 21.66 -23.27
CA LEU A 39 -21.31 21.32 -21.89
C LEU A 39 -19.91 20.74 -21.90
N CYS A 40 -18.93 21.54 -21.49
CA CYS A 40 -17.61 21.03 -21.18
C CYS A 40 -17.62 20.38 -19.80
N ARG A 41 -17.57 19.07 -19.75
CA ARG A 41 -17.35 18.31 -18.53
C ARG A 41 -15.86 18.32 -18.23
N PHE A 42 -15.41 19.16 -17.30
CA PHE A 42 -14.07 19.00 -16.73
C PHE A 42 -14.08 17.74 -15.89
N LYS A 43 -13.38 16.70 -16.35
CA LYS A 43 -13.00 15.60 -15.46
C LYS A 43 -12.00 16.19 -14.47
N PHE A 44 -12.33 16.21 -13.18
CA PHE A 44 -11.32 16.43 -12.15
C PHE A 44 -10.29 15.33 -12.37
N GLN A 45 -9.11 15.74 -12.78
CA GLN A 45 -7.96 14.87 -12.78
C GLN A 45 -7.67 14.62 -11.30
N ASP A 46 -7.65 13.35 -10.88
CA ASP A 46 -7.35 12.95 -9.52
C ASP A 46 -6.08 13.68 -9.07
N MET A 47 -6.23 14.57 -8.10
CA MET A 47 -5.13 15.42 -7.65
C MET A 47 -4.29 14.62 -6.65
N ILE A 48 -3.01 14.44 -6.97
CA ILE A 48 -2.03 13.97 -6.01
C ILE A 48 -1.97 14.96 -4.86
N ILE A 49 -2.15 14.49 -3.63
CA ILE A 49 -2.07 15.29 -2.41
C ILE A 49 -0.65 15.21 -1.90
N SER A 50 0.14 16.27 -2.15
CA SER A 50 1.46 16.42 -1.51
C SER A 50 1.30 16.78 -0.04
N LYS A 51 2.04 16.10 0.82
CA LYS A 51 2.08 16.32 2.27
C LYS A 51 3.16 17.33 2.62
N THR A 52 2.92 18.14 3.65
CA THR A 52 3.96 18.98 4.23
C THR A 52 4.96 18.14 5.03
N LYS A 53 6.08 18.71 5.40
CA LYS A 53 7.09 18.02 6.23
C LYS A 53 6.50 17.62 7.58
N GLU A 54 5.70 18.48 8.19
CA GLU A 54 5.02 18.24 9.46
C GLU A 54 3.99 17.09 9.34
N GLU A 55 3.23 17.06 8.26
CA GLU A 55 2.29 15.95 7.99
C GLU A 55 3.03 14.63 7.77
N ILE A 56 4.18 14.64 7.08
CA ILE A 56 5.00 13.44 6.89
C ILE A 56 5.52 12.91 8.24
N GLU A 57 5.90 13.76 9.18
CA GLU A 57 6.31 13.30 10.52
C GLU A 57 5.15 12.68 11.30
N LEU A 58 3.93 13.22 11.20
CA LEU A 58 2.73 12.56 11.76
C LEU A 58 2.46 11.21 11.11
N MET A 59 2.65 11.09 9.80
CA MET A 59 2.54 9.81 9.07
C MET A 59 3.64 8.82 9.48
N ARG A 60 4.85 9.31 9.78
CA ARG A 60 5.93 8.49 10.33
C ARG A 60 5.53 7.86 11.67
N GLU A 61 4.90 8.62 12.56
CA GLU A 61 4.40 8.08 13.83
C GLU A 61 3.40 6.94 13.63
N SER A 62 2.47 7.10 12.69
CA SER A 62 1.50 6.05 12.33
C SER A 62 2.20 4.82 11.74
N SER A 63 3.11 5.01 10.79
CA SER A 63 3.87 3.93 10.14
C SER A 63 4.78 3.18 11.13
N LEU A 64 5.39 3.89 12.08
CA LEU A 64 6.19 3.27 13.14
C LEU A 64 5.32 2.49 14.14
N LEU A 65 4.09 2.91 14.40
CA LEU A 65 3.17 2.13 15.23
C LEU A 65 2.79 0.83 14.51
N VAL A 66 2.53 0.86 13.19
CA VAL A 66 2.34 -0.37 12.41
C VAL A 66 3.57 -1.27 12.50
N SER A 67 4.78 -0.72 12.29
CA SER A 67 6.03 -1.48 12.37
C SER A 67 6.24 -2.15 13.74
N LYS A 68 5.89 -1.46 14.84
CA LYS A 68 5.93 -2.02 16.20
C LYS A 68 4.88 -3.12 16.38
N THR A 69 3.68 -2.95 15.82
CA THR A 69 2.62 -3.97 15.84
C THR A 69 3.08 -5.25 15.15
N LEU A 70 3.67 -5.14 13.95
CA LEU A 70 4.26 -6.30 13.25
C LEU A 70 5.43 -6.92 14.02
N GLY A 71 6.23 -6.12 14.73
CA GLY A 71 7.26 -6.61 15.64
C GLY A 71 6.69 -7.40 16.84
N LEU A 72 5.53 -7.01 17.36
CA LEU A 72 4.80 -7.79 18.37
C LEU A 72 4.30 -9.11 17.78
N ILE A 73 3.69 -9.07 16.59
CA ILE A 73 3.25 -10.28 15.88
C ILE A 73 4.43 -11.24 15.64
N ALA A 74 5.58 -10.72 15.24
CA ALA A 74 6.79 -11.51 15.02
C ALA A 74 7.24 -12.32 16.25
N LYS A 75 6.99 -11.84 17.49
CA LYS A 75 7.30 -12.56 18.73
C LYS A 75 6.35 -13.71 19.00
N GLU A 76 5.10 -13.61 18.55
CA GLU A 76 4.03 -14.53 18.92
C GLU A 76 3.70 -15.53 17.81
N ILE A 77 4.04 -15.20 16.56
CA ILE A 77 3.69 -16.01 15.40
C ILE A 77 4.56 -17.28 15.36
N LYS A 78 3.91 -18.44 15.42
CA LYS A 78 4.57 -19.77 15.41
C LYS A 78 3.54 -20.87 15.11
N PRO A 79 3.99 -22.12 14.82
CA PRO A 79 3.07 -23.24 14.68
C PRO A 79 2.14 -23.39 15.88
N GLY A 80 0.86 -23.67 15.63
CA GLY A 80 -0.19 -23.83 16.65
C GLY A 80 -0.93 -22.56 17.04
N VAL A 81 -0.42 -21.38 16.69
CA VAL A 81 -1.09 -20.10 16.94
C VAL A 81 -2.15 -19.84 15.86
N THR A 82 -3.29 -19.26 16.24
CA THR A 82 -4.35 -18.91 15.30
C THR A 82 -4.21 -17.47 14.82
N THR A 83 -4.59 -17.21 13.58
CA THR A 83 -4.58 -15.84 13.02
C THR A 83 -5.55 -14.92 13.75
N LEU A 84 -6.67 -15.44 14.28
CA LEU A 84 -7.62 -14.66 15.07
C LEU A 84 -7.04 -14.22 16.43
N TYR A 85 -6.18 -15.04 17.06
CA TYR A 85 -5.47 -14.62 18.28
C TYR A 85 -4.52 -13.45 17.99
N LEU A 86 -3.76 -13.56 16.90
CA LEU A 86 -2.81 -12.52 16.50
C LEU A 86 -3.50 -11.20 16.13
N ASP A 87 -4.66 -11.28 15.48
CA ASP A 87 -5.51 -10.13 15.14
C ASP A 87 -5.95 -9.36 16.39
N LYS A 88 -6.45 -10.09 17.42
CA LYS A 88 -6.86 -9.48 18.69
C LYS A 88 -5.69 -8.82 19.42
N LEU A 89 -4.54 -9.50 19.44
CA LEU A 89 -3.32 -8.98 20.04
C LEU A 89 -2.87 -7.67 19.35
N ALA A 90 -2.94 -7.62 18.03
CA ALA A 90 -2.61 -6.42 17.26
C ALA A 90 -3.61 -5.29 17.54
N GLU A 91 -4.91 -5.58 17.57
CA GLU A 91 -5.94 -4.59 17.87
C GLU A 91 -5.74 -3.95 19.25
N GLU A 92 -5.53 -4.76 20.28
CA GLU A 92 -5.27 -4.29 21.65
C GLU A 92 -4.02 -3.41 21.67
N PHE A 93 -2.91 -3.87 21.10
CA PHE A 93 -1.66 -3.11 21.05
C PHE A 93 -1.79 -1.78 20.32
N ILE A 94 -2.47 -1.73 19.18
CA ILE A 94 -2.70 -0.50 18.43
C ILE A 94 -3.47 0.51 19.30
N ARG A 95 -4.56 0.07 19.96
CA ARG A 95 -5.39 0.93 20.80
C ARG A 95 -4.65 1.43 22.03
N ASP A 96 -3.89 0.58 22.71
CA ASP A 96 -3.09 0.93 23.89
C ASP A 96 -1.98 1.96 23.58
N ASN A 97 -1.55 2.01 22.31
CA ASN A 97 -0.58 3.00 21.82
C ASN A 97 -1.21 4.23 21.14
N GLY A 98 -2.52 4.45 21.38
CA GLY A 98 -3.25 5.63 20.92
C GLY A 98 -3.52 5.65 19.40
N GLY A 99 -3.48 4.50 18.74
CA GLY A 99 -3.90 4.30 17.36
C GLY A 99 -5.32 3.75 17.24
N ILE A 100 -5.82 3.75 16.03
CA ILE A 100 -7.07 3.09 15.63
C ILE A 100 -6.71 2.05 14.56
N PRO A 101 -7.14 0.76 14.68
CA PRO A 101 -6.93 -0.22 13.62
C PRO A 101 -7.48 0.29 12.29
N GLY A 102 -6.61 0.37 11.29
CA GLY A 102 -6.92 1.03 10.03
C GLY A 102 -7.84 0.23 9.11
N PHE A 103 -7.78 -1.11 9.20
CA PHE A 103 -8.56 -1.99 8.35
C PHE A 103 -9.92 -2.36 8.95
N LEU A 104 -10.06 -2.36 10.28
CA LEU A 104 -11.31 -2.74 10.94
C LEU A 104 -12.47 -1.84 10.52
N GLY A 105 -13.43 -2.39 9.80
CA GLY A 105 -14.58 -1.66 9.25
C GLY A 105 -14.29 -0.90 7.95
N LEU A 106 -13.06 -0.84 7.47
CA LEU A 106 -12.72 -0.20 6.19
C LEU A 106 -13.38 -0.99 5.04
N TYR A 107 -14.25 -0.34 4.29
CA TYR A 107 -15.10 -0.97 3.25
C TYR A 107 -15.87 -2.20 3.73
N GLY A 108 -16.02 -2.39 5.07
CA GLY A 108 -16.67 -3.53 5.68
C GLY A 108 -15.75 -4.71 6.00
N PHE A 109 -14.43 -4.55 5.94
CA PHE A 109 -13.49 -5.58 6.37
C PHE A 109 -13.65 -5.89 7.88
N PRO A 110 -13.73 -7.17 8.29
CA PRO A 110 -14.20 -7.51 9.64
C PRO A 110 -13.12 -7.47 10.73
N ASN A 111 -11.84 -7.36 10.38
CA ASN A 111 -10.71 -7.55 11.29
C ASN A 111 -9.71 -6.39 11.26
N SER A 112 -8.76 -6.38 12.18
CA SER A 112 -7.72 -5.36 12.32
C SER A 112 -6.50 -5.64 11.44
N LEU A 113 -6.22 -6.92 11.13
CA LEU A 113 -5.15 -7.38 10.25
C LEU A 113 -5.71 -8.11 9.03
N CYS A 114 -5.03 -8.00 7.89
CA CYS A 114 -5.13 -8.98 6.82
C CYS A 114 -4.10 -10.08 7.06
N MET A 115 -4.53 -11.34 7.14
CA MET A 115 -3.65 -12.48 7.43
C MET A 115 -3.83 -13.55 6.35
N SER A 116 -2.85 -13.66 5.48
CA SER A 116 -2.94 -14.38 4.21
C SER A 116 -1.92 -15.53 4.14
N PRO A 117 -2.29 -16.77 4.62
CA PRO A 117 -1.40 -17.92 4.57
C PRO A 117 -1.30 -18.55 3.18
N ASN A 118 -0.09 -19.00 2.84
CA ASN A 118 0.26 -19.83 1.69
C ASN A 118 -0.21 -19.26 0.33
N ALA A 119 -1.24 -19.86 -0.26
CA ALA A 119 -1.79 -19.42 -1.55
C ALA A 119 -2.65 -18.15 -1.45
N GLN A 120 -2.90 -17.64 -0.26
CA GLN A 120 -3.54 -16.34 -0.10
C GLN A 120 -2.54 -15.22 -0.39
N VAL A 121 -2.91 -14.35 -1.32
CA VAL A 121 -2.09 -13.22 -1.73
C VAL A 121 -2.21 -12.10 -0.72
N VAL A 122 -3.44 -11.61 -0.52
CA VAL A 122 -3.80 -10.53 0.42
C VAL A 122 -5.25 -10.68 0.89
N HIS A 123 -5.65 -9.82 1.83
CA HIS A 123 -7.01 -9.68 2.37
C HIS A 123 -7.56 -10.97 3.01
N GLY A 124 -6.67 -11.87 3.46
CA GLY A 124 -7.07 -13.05 4.22
C GLY A 124 -7.73 -12.64 5.54
N ILE A 125 -8.92 -13.21 5.83
CA ILE A 125 -9.65 -12.93 7.06
C ILE A 125 -9.10 -13.80 8.19
N PRO A 126 -8.65 -13.21 9.32
CA PRO A 126 -8.24 -13.93 10.53
C PRO A 126 -9.29 -14.94 11.00
N ASN A 127 -8.85 -16.14 11.38
CA ASN A 127 -9.74 -17.25 11.79
C ASN A 127 -9.09 -18.13 12.86
N ASN A 128 -9.83 -19.17 13.30
CA ASN A 128 -9.39 -20.10 14.35
C ASN A 128 -8.56 -21.29 13.84
N LYS A 129 -8.20 -21.36 12.55
CA LYS A 129 -7.30 -22.39 12.07
C LYS A 129 -5.89 -22.11 12.58
N PRO A 130 -5.24 -23.05 13.31
CA PRO A 130 -3.85 -22.87 13.73
C PRO A 130 -2.93 -22.83 12.51
N LEU A 131 -1.87 -22.03 12.59
CA LEU A 131 -0.75 -22.07 11.67
C LEU A 131 0.01 -23.39 11.83
N GLU A 132 0.47 -23.95 10.74
CA GLU A 132 1.18 -25.22 10.69
C GLU A 132 2.67 -25.02 10.38
N GLU A 133 3.51 -25.95 10.79
CA GLU A 133 4.93 -26.00 10.40
C GLU A 133 5.06 -26.02 8.87
N GLY A 134 5.87 -25.14 8.31
CA GLY A 134 6.06 -25.02 6.86
C GLY A 134 5.13 -24.02 6.17
N ASP A 135 4.15 -23.44 6.89
CA ASP A 135 3.34 -22.34 6.36
C ASP A 135 4.19 -21.10 6.09
N VAL A 136 3.79 -20.33 5.09
CA VAL A 136 4.20 -18.92 4.92
C VAL A 136 2.97 -18.05 5.06
N ILE A 137 3.06 -16.93 5.78
CA ILE A 137 1.92 -16.05 5.96
C ILE A 137 2.30 -14.58 5.77
N SER A 138 1.58 -13.89 4.90
CA SER A 138 1.66 -12.43 4.79
C SER A 138 0.72 -11.80 5.83
N VAL A 139 1.29 -10.93 6.65
CA VAL A 139 0.56 -10.15 7.65
C VAL A 139 0.65 -8.68 7.25
N ASP A 140 -0.51 -8.08 7.05
CA ASP A 140 -0.66 -6.71 6.62
C ASP A 140 -1.48 -5.95 7.67
N CYS A 141 -1.03 -4.76 8.04
CA CYS A 141 -1.52 -3.98 9.16
C CYS A 141 -1.59 -2.49 8.82
N GLY A 142 -2.78 -1.92 8.95
CA GLY A 142 -3.01 -0.49 8.86
C GLY A 142 -3.32 0.16 10.21
N VAL A 143 -2.82 1.37 10.45
CA VAL A 143 -3.10 2.17 11.66
C VAL A 143 -3.45 3.59 11.28
N LEU A 144 -4.51 4.12 11.89
CA LEU A 144 -4.84 5.54 11.88
C LEU A 144 -4.39 6.17 13.21
N LYS A 145 -3.47 7.12 13.15
CA LYS A 145 -3.02 7.93 14.30
C LYS A 145 -2.78 9.36 13.84
N ASN A 146 -3.07 10.35 14.69
CA ASN A 146 -2.90 11.76 14.37
C ASN A 146 -3.57 12.18 13.04
N GLU A 147 -4.74 11.62 12.72
CA GLU A 147 -5.49 11.82 11.47
C GLU A 147 -4.83 11.28 10.20
N PHE A 148 -3.70 10.57 10.29
CA PHE A 148 -3.00 9.98 9.16
C PHE A 148 -2.88 8.46 9.29
N TYR A 149 -2.97 7.78 8.15
CA TYR A 149 -2.77 6.35 8.07
C TYR A 149 -1.28 6.00 7.93
N GLY A 150 -0.90 4.88 8.55
CA GLY A 150 0.28 4.11 8.25
C GLY A 150 -0.15 2.73 7.78
N ASP A 151 0.59 2.12 6.88
CA ASP A 151 0.34 0.83 6.28
C ASP A 151 1.64 0.05 6.09
N HIS A 152 1.64 -1.26 6.35
CA HIS A 152 2.88 -2.02 6.29
C HIS A 152 2.63 -3.52 6.33
N ALA A 153 3.31 -4.29 5.46
CA ALA A 153 3.16 -5.73 5.39
C ALA A 153 4.50 -6.47 5.44
N TYR A 154 4.46 -7.66 6.02
CA TYR A 154 5.59 -8.59 6.07
C TYR A 154 5.12 -10.05 5.94
N SER A 155 5.88 -10.85 5.18
CA SER A 155 5.63 -12.29 5.06
C SER A 155 6.55 -13.08 6.00
N PHE A 156 5.95 -13.86 6.89
CA PHE A 156 6.62 -14.67 7.90
C PHE A 156 6.73 -16.13 7.48
N GLU A 157 7.86 -16.75 7.79
CA GLU A 157 8.03 -18.20 7.78
C GLU A 157 7.51 -18.80 9.09
N ILE A 158 6.71 -19.86 9.02
CA ILE A 158 6.19 -20.57 10.20
C ILE A 158 6.97 -21.87 10.35
N GLY A 159 7.98 -21.84 11.26
CA GLY A 159 8.95 -22.91 11.35
C GLY A 159 9.83 -23.01 10.10
N GLU A 160 10.14 -24.23 9.67
CA GLU A 160 11.00 -24.49 8.51
C GLU A 160 10.16 -24.59 7.23
N VAL A 161 10.29 -23.62 6.34
CA VAL A 161 9.58 -23.59 5.04
C VAL A 161 10.44 -24.18 3.91
N ALA A 162 9.81 -24.60 2.83
CA ALA A 162 10.47 -25.14 1.66
C ALA A 162 11.48 -24.12 1.03
N PRO A 163 12.61 -24.59 0.47
CA PRO A 163 13.64 -23.71 -0.08
C PRO A 163 13.14 -22.75 -1.16
N GLU A 164 12.20 -23.18 -1.99
CA GLU A 164 11.56 -22.34 -3.02
C GLU A 164 10.72 -21.22 -2.39
N VAL A 165 10.11 -21.45 -1.22
CA VAL A 165 9.38 -20.41 -0.48
C VAL A 165 10.35 -19.40 0.12
N LYS A 166 11.45 -19.85 0.75
CA LYS A 166 12.51 -18.95 1.24
C LYS A 166 13.06 -18.06 0.12
N LYS A 167 13.27 -18.64 -1.06
CA LYS A 167 13.71 -17.87 -2.24
C LYS A 167 12.66 -16.88 -2.69
N LEU A 168 11.37 -17.24 -2.70
CA LEU A 168 10.28 -16.33 -3.02
C LEU A 168 10.27 -15.13 -2.07
N LEU A 169 10.30 -15.36 -0.75
CA LEU A 169 10.33 -14.31 0.27
C LEU A 169 11.50 -13.35 0.07
N LYS A 170 12.70 -13.91 -0.14
CA LYS A 170 13.90 -13.12 -0.39
C LYS A 170 13.75 -12.23 -1.63
N VAL A 171 13.37 -12.80 -2.77
CA VAL A 171 13.24 -12.06 -4.04
C VAL A 171 12.13 -11.01 -3.97
N THR A 172 11.01 -11.31 -3.29
CA THR A 172 9.92 -10.35 -3.10
C THR A 172 10.37 -9.16 -2.26
N LYS A 173 11.07 -9.41 -1.15
CA LYS A 173 11.62 -8.34 -0.31
C LYS A 173 12.69 -7.52 -1.05
N GLU A 174 13.58 -8.15 -1.78
CA GLU A 174 14.55 -7.45 -2.65
C GLU A 174 13.85 -6.57 -3.69
N SER A 175 12.76 -7.06 -4.30
CA SER A 175 12.00 -6.30 -5.30
C SER A 175 11.37 -5.03 -4.72
N LEU A 176 10.95 -5.05 -3.45
CA LEU A 176 10.46 -3.87 -2.74
C LEU A 176 11.52 -2.76 -2.72
N TYR A 177 12.74 -3.08 -2.28
CA TYR A 177 13.82 -2.09 -2.24
C TYR A 177 14.29 -1.65 -3.63
N VAL A 178 14.26 -2.55 -4.64
CA VAL A 178 14.51 -2.20 -6.04
C VAL A 178 13.49 -1.18 -6.53
N GLY A 179 12.21 -1.39 -6.21
CA GLY A 179 11.14 -0.44 -6.55
C GLY A 179 11.32 0.90 -5.83
N ILE A 180 11.57 0.88 -4.52
CA ILE A 180 11.73 2.10 -3.71
C ILE A 180 12.86 2.98 -4.24
N ARG A 181 13.98 2.41 -4.74
CA ARG A 181 15.07 3.20 -5.37
C ARG A 181 14.63 4.00 -6.59
N GLU A 182 13.61 3.52 -7.30
CA GLU A 182 13.03 4.23 -8.43
C GLU A 182 11.99 5.28 -8.02
N PHE A 183 11.56 5.32 -6.74
CA PHE A 183 10.67 6.34 -6.20
C PHE A 183 11.45 7.63 -5.92
N LYS A 184 11.87 8.32 -6.98
CA LYS A 184 12.70 9.54 -6.92
C LYS A 184 12.19 10.61 -7.87
N ALA A 185 12.56 11.86 -7.61
CA ALA A 185 12.14 12.99 -8.45
C ALA A 185 12.56 12.79 -9.91
N GLY A 186 11.66 13.15 -10.82
CA GLY A 186 11.85 12.99 -12.27
C GLY A 186 11.39 11.64 -12.82
N ASN A 187 11.27 10.61 -11.98
CA ASN A 187 10.66 9.33 -12.35
C ASN A 187 9.14 9.39 -12.31
N ARG A 188 8.52 8.34 -12.82
CA ARG A 188 7.08 8.16 -12.85
C ARG A 188 6.67 6.89 -12.10
N VAL A 189 5.42 6.79 -11.74
CA VAL A 189 4.85 5.67 -11.01
C VAL A 189 5.21 4.31 -11.65
N GLU A 190 5.11 4.19 -12.98
CA GLU A 190 5.43 2.94 -13.65
C GLU A 190 6.94 2.63 -13.74
N ASP A 191 7.84 3.58 -13.41
CA ASP A 191 9.27 3.27 -13.28
C ASP A 191 9.52 2.37 -12.07
N VAL A 192 8.81 2.65 -10.95
CA VAL A 192 8.80 1.81 -9.74
C VAL A 192 8.30 0.40 -10.08
N GLY A 193 7.12 0.31 -10.68
CA GLY A 193 6.53 -0.98 -11.04
C GLY A 193 7.35 -1.78 -12.06
N ASN A 194 7.96 -1.10 -13.04
CA ASN A 194 8.83 -1.75 -14.03
C ASN A 194 10.07 -2.37 -13.37
N ALA A 195 10.66 -1.71 -12.37
CA ALA A 195 11.81 -2.20 -11.64
C ALA A 195 11.45 -3.47 -10.83
N ILE A 196 10.33 -3.43 -10.08
CA ILE A 196 9.78 -4.57 -9.34
C ILE A 196 9.51 -5.74 -10.29
N GLN A 197 8.77 -5.49 -11.37
CA GLN A 197 8.41 -6.50 -12.35
C GLN A 197 9.62 -7.20 -12.94
N LYS A 198 10.60 -6.44 -13.43
CA LYS A 198 11.82 -7.00 -14.02
C LYS A 198 12.59 -7.88 -13.04
N HIS A 199 12.72 -7.43 -11.79
CA HIS A 199 13.40 -8.19 -10.76
C HIS A 199 12.71 -9.54 -10.52
N CYS A 200 11.41 -9.54 -10.27
CA CYS A 200 10.65 -10.75 -9.96
C CYS A 200 10.51 -11.69 -11.15
N GLU A 201 10.18 -11.18 -12.35
CA GLU A 201 10.01 -12.00 -13.56
C GLU A 201 11.35 -12.63 -14.03
N SER A 202 12.52 -11.99 -13.77
CA SER A 202 13.84 -12.58 -14.03
C SER A 202 14.13 -13.81 -13.18
N HIS A 203 13.44 -13.96 -12.03
CA HIS A 203 13.49 -15.15 -11.18
C HIS A 203 12.38 -16.17 -11.47
N GLY A 204 11.54 -15.90 -12.47
CA GLY A 204 10.46 -16.79 -12.90
C GLY A 204 9.17 -16.66 -12.07
N TYR A 205 9.01 -15.59 -11.29
CA TYR A 205 7.85 -15.36 -10.43
C TYR A 205 6.75 -14.53 -11.11
N GLY A 206 5.50 -14.78 -10.69
CA GLY A 206 4.33 -14.04 -11.16
C GLY A 206 4.11 -12.76 -10.39
N VAL A 207 4.08 -11.60 -11.06
CA VAL A 207 3.73 -10.31 -10.44
C VAL A 207 2.23 -10.09 -10.56
N VAL A 208 1.53 -9.93 -9.44
CA VAL A 208 0.09 -9.65 -9.40
C VAL A 208 -0.17 -8.28 -10.02
N ARG A 209 -1.28 -8.16 -10.78
CA ARG A 209 -1.60 -6.95 -11.56
C ARG A 209 -2.92 -6.31 -11.20
N GLU A 210 -3.83 -7.05 -10.61
CA GLU A 210 -5.18 -6.61 -10.25
C GLU A 210 -5.21 -5.83 -8.95
N LEU A 211 -4.13 -5.94 -8.16
CA LEU A 211 -3.92 -5.26 -6.90
C LEU A 211 -2.63 -4.46 -6.99
N VAL A 212 -2.64 -3.27 -6.43
CA VAL A 212 -1.58 -2.28 -6.59
C VAL A 212 -1.39 -1.48 -5.31
N GLY A 213 -0.21 -0.97 -5.06
CA GLY A 213 0.04 0.00 -4.03
C GLY A 213 -0.68 1.33 -4.31
N HIS A 214 -0.63 2.24 -3.37
CA HIS A 214 -1.45 3.45 -3.40
C HIS A 214 -0.80 4.64 -2.70
N GLY A 215 -1.28 5.82 -2.99
CA GLY A 215 -1.03 6.99 -2.16
C GLY A 215 -1.61 6.80 -0.77
N LEU A 216 -1.00 7.40 0.23
CA LEU A 216 -1.36 7.28 1.63
C LEU A 216 -1.46 8.67 2.27
N GLY A 217 -2.37 8.85 3.23
CA GLY A 217 -2.53 10.12 3.91
C GLY A 217 -3.64 10.14 4.94
N ARG A 218 -4.57 11.08 4.80
CA ARG A 218 -5.77 11.14 5.64
C ARG A 218 -6.82 10.08 5.27
N LYS A 219 -6.63 9.45 4.11
CA LYS A 219 -7.34 8.23 3.72
C LYS A 219 -6.33 7.11 3.59
N MET A 220 -6.77 5.88 3.83
CA MET A 220 -5.96 4.69 3.61
C MET A 220 -5.52 4.60 2.14
N HIS A 221 -6.44 4.77 1.22
CA HIS A 221 -6.17 4.74 -0.21
C HIS A 221 -6.36 6.13 -0.80
N GLU A 222 -5.26 6.73 -1.25
CA GLU A 222 -5.21 7.98 -1.99
C GLU A 222 -4.58 7.77 -3.37
N ASP A 223 -4.70 8.73 -4.26
CA ASP A 223 -3.92 8.79 -5.49
C ASP A 223 -2.42 9.10 -5.21
N PRO A 224 -1.50 8.55 -6.02
CA PRO A 224 -1.72 7.68 -7.18
C PRO A 224 -1.80 6.19 -6.83
N GLU A 225 -2.38 5.39 -7.73
CA GLU A 225 -2.09 3.96 -7.73
C GLU A 225 -0.61 3.72 -8.02
N MET A 226 -0.02 2.70 -7.33
CA MET A 226 1.39 2.31 -7.42
C MET A 226 1.51 0.86 -7.91
N PRO A 227 1.33 0.57 -9.19
CA PRO A 227 1.38 -0.80 -9.70
C PRO A 227 2.78 -1.40 -9.56
N ASN A 228 2.82 -2.71 -9.29
CA ASN A 228 4.05 -3.50 -9.20
C ASN A 228 4.57 -3.95 -10.58
N TYR A 229 4.05 -3.36 -11.63
CA TYR A 229 4.40 -3.61 -13.04
C TYR A 229 4.26 -2.33 -13.86
N GLY A 230 4.82 -2.30 -15.05
CA GLY A 230 4.65 -1.14 -15.92
C GLY A 230 5.70 -1.00 -17.00
N LYS A 231 5.65 0.13 -17.68
CA LYS A 231 6.61 0.53 -18.71
C LYS A 231 7.37 1.76 -18.29
N LYS A 232 8.70 1.71 -18.37
CA LYS A 232 9.58 2.84 -18.03
C LYS A 232 9.13 4.13 -18.68
N GLY A 233 9.08 5.21 -17.87
CA GLY A 233 8.71 6.56 -18.33
C GLY A 233 7.20 6.79 -18.47
N ARG A 234 6.35 5.91 -17.93
CA ARG A 234 4.88 6.05 -17.96
C ARG A 234 4.28 6.27 -16.56
N GLY A 235 3.00 6.63 -16.53
CA GLY A 235 2.27 6.93 -15.31
C GLY A 235 2.42 8.37 -14.84
N LYS A 236 1.85 8.67 -13.66
CA LYS A 236 1.92 10.01 -13.01
C LYS A 236 3.37 10.31 -12.62
N LEU A 237 3.75 11.59 -12.71
CA LEU A 237 5.08 12.04 -12.28
C LEU A 237 5.17 11.95 -10.75
N LEU A 238 6.31 11.48 -10.25
CA LEU A 238 6.63 11.50 -8.82
C LEU A 238 7.02 12.92 -8.42
N VAL A 239 6.34 13.46 -7.42
CA VAL A 239 6.53 14.85 -6.97
C VAL A 239 6.82 14.91 -5.47
N GLU A 240 7.52 15.96 -5.07
CA GLU A 240 7.86 16.23 -3.66
C GLU A 240 6.63 16.21 -2.75
N GLY A 241 6.76 15.62 -1.57
CA GLY A 241 5.69 15.48 -0.60
C GLY A 241 4.70 14.34 -0.89
N MET A 242 4.88 13.55 -1.95
CA MET A 242 4.13 12.30 -2.12
C MET A 242 4.46 11.33 -1.00
N VAL A 243 3.44 10.67 -0.46
CA VAL A 243 3.58 9.50 0.42
C VAL A 243 2.77 8.37 -0.15
N VAL A 244 3.39 7.21 -0.29
CA VAL A 244 2.79 6.03 -0.95
C VAL A 244 3.09 4.75 -0.19
N ALA A 245 2.24 3.74 -0.36
CA ALA A 245 2.51 2.34 -0.10
C ALA A 245 3.14 1.72 -1.35
N ILE A 246 4.31 1.11 -1.21
CA ILE A 246 4.95 0.28 -2.24
C ILE A 246 4.93 -1.15 -1.72
N GLU A 247 4.18 -2.02 -2.39
CA GLU A 247 3.73 -3.29 -1.84
C GLU A 247 3.74 -4.42 -2.89
N PRO A 248 4.91 -4.93 -3.31
CA PRO A 248 4.96 -6.05 -4.23
C PRO A 248 4.25 -7.30 -3.69
N MET A 249 3.27 -7.79 -4.45
CA MET A 249 2.58 -9.07 -4.28
C MET A 249 3.07 -10.03 -5.36
N ILE A 250 3.82 -11.05 -4.95
CA ILE A 250 4.57 -11.92 -5.86
C ILE A 250 4.20 -13.38 -5.61
N ASN A 251 3.77 -14.05 -6.68
CA ASN A 251 3.37 -15.46 -6.65
C ASN A 251 4.53 -16.37 -7.07
N LEU A 252 4.70 -17.48 -6.36
CA LEU A 252 5.67 -18.53 -6.73
C LEU A 252 5.44 -19.09 -8.14
N GLY A 253 4.19 -19.08 -8.58
CA GLY A 253 3.77 -19.58 -9.89
C GLY A 253 3.24 -18.46 -10.80
N THR A 254 1.99 -18.63 -11.25
CA THR A 254 1.40 -17.67 -12.18
C THR A 254 1.02 -16.35 -11.51
N LYS A 255 0.98 -15.28 -12.28
CA LYS A 255 0.51 -13.96 -11.81
C LYS A 255 -1.01 -13.89 -11.59
N ASN A 256 -1.76 -14.89 -12.05
CA ASN A 256 -3.21 -14.86 -12.04
C ASN A 256 -3.75 -15.12 -10.63
N ILE A 257 -4.82 -14.44 -10.28
CA ILE A 257 -5.48 -14.52 -8.98
C ILE A 257 -6.95 -14.88 -9.11
N LYS A 258 -7.58 -15.24 -7.99
CA LYS A 258 -9.01 -15.45 -7.85
C LYS A 258 -9.50 -14.99 -6.49
N GLN A 259 -10.66 -14.37 -6.43
CA GLN A 259 -11.30 -13.95 -5.18
C GLN A 259 -12.18 -15.07 -4.63
N LEU A 260 -12.16 -15.25 -3.31
CA LEU A 260 -13.06 -16.17 -2.61
C LEU A 260 -14.49 -15.59 -2.47
N LYS A 261 -15.43 -16.46 -2.13
CA LYS A 261 -16.84 -16.08 -1.92
C LYS A 261 -17.08 -15.21 -0.68
N ASP A 262 -16.09 -15.11 0.21
CA ASP A 262 -16.14 -14.19 1.36
C ASP A 262 -16.07 -12.70 0.95
N GLY A 263 -15.78 -12.45 -0.33
CA GLY A 263 -15.71 -11.11 -0.91
C GLY A 263 -14.39 -10.37 -0.65
N TRP A 264 -13.43 -10.98 0.09
CA TRP A 264 -12.17 -10.37 0.51
C TRP A 264 -10.94 -11.16 0.07
N THR A 265 -10.83 -12.41 0.53
CA THR A 265 -9.62 -13.20 0.36
C THR A 265 -9.27 -13.43 -1.11
N ILE A 266 -8.05 -13.01 -1.46
CA ILE A 266 -7.49 -13.20 -2.81
C ILE A 266 -6.50 -14.37 -2.77
N LEU A 267 -6.69 -15.34 -3.67
CA LEU A 267 -5.81 -16.51 -3.83
C LEU A 267 -5.03 -16.43 -5.13
N THR A 268 -3.86 -17.09 -5.15
CA THR A 268 -3.21 -17.44 -6.42
C THR A 268 -4.08 -18.43 -7.19
N ALA A 269 -4.17 -18.30 -8.52
CA ALA A 269 -5.02 -19.17 -9.34
C ALA A 269 -4.55 -20.62 -9.35
N ASP A 270 -3.24 -20.84 -9.21
CA ASP A 270 -2.59 -22.17 -9.22
C ASP A 270 -2.38 -22.75 -7.81
N MET A 271 -2.85 -22.08 -6.76
CA MET A 271 -2.74 -22.49 -5.37
C MET A 271 -1.30 -22.62 -4.83
N LYS A 272 -0.32 -22.04 -5.52
CA LYS A 272 1.05 -21.94 -5.03
C LYS A 272 1.21 -20.76 -4.06
N PRO A 273 2.23 -20.76 -3.18
CA PRO A 273 2.49 -19.68 -2.25
C PRO A 273 2.63 -18.33 -2.91
N SER A 274 2.24 -17.28 -2.17
CA SER A 274 2.47 -15.88 -2.49
C SER A 274 3.23 -15.20 -1.35
N ALA A 275 3.93 -14.11 -1.66
CA ALA A 275 4.59 -13.25 -0.69
C ALA A 275 4.19 -11.80 -0.92
N HIS A 276 4.07 -11.06 0.19
CA HIS A 276 3.74 -9.64 0.23
C HIS A 276 4.65 -8.93 1.22
N PHE A 277 5.35 -7.91 0.77
CA PHE A 277 6.14 -7.01 1.60
C PHE A 277 5.81 -5.58 1.23
N GLU A 278 5.80 -4.69 2.20
CA GLU A 278 5.38 -3.32 1.98
C GLU A 278 6.15 -2.35 2.84
N HIS A 279 6.39 -1.13 2.31
CA HIS A 279 6.82 0.03 3.05
C HIS A 279 6.01 1.27 2.70
N ASN A 280 5.76 2.12 3.70
CA ASN A 280 5.38 3.50 3.45
C ASN A 280 6.61 4.33 3.11
N VAL A 281 6.54 5.03 1.99
CA VAL A 281 7.67 5.79 1.43
C VAL A 281 7.22 7.21 1.11
N ALA A 282 7.96 8.19 1.62
CA ALA A 282 7.79 9.61 1.28
C ALA A 282 8.83 10.05 0.26
N LEU A 283 8.46 10.97 -0.64
CA LEU A 283 9.41 11.63 -1.52
C LEU A 283 9.83 12.96 -0.88
N ILE A 284 11.05 13.00 -0.35
CA ILE A 284 11.62 14.16 0.37
C ILE A 284 12.96 14.56 -0.24
N ASN A 285 13.11 15.84 -0.57
CA ASN A 285 14.32 16.36 -1.22
C ASN A 285 14.69 15.56 -2.48
N GLY A 286 13.67 15.15 -3.24
CA GLY A 286 13.83 14.38 -4.47
C GLY A 286 14.23 12.92 -4.29
N LYS A 287 14.26 12.40 -3.06
CA LYS A 287 14.70 11.02 -2.72
C LYS A 287 13.63 10.27 -1.94
N PRO A 288 13.59 8.93 -2.04
CA PRO A 288 12.72 8.11 -1.21
C PRO A 288 13.20 8.09 0.25
N GLU A 289 12.27 8.27 1.18
CA GLU A 289 12.50 8.13 2.60
C GLU A 289 11.49 7.14 3.20
N LEU A 290 11.99 6.09 3.88
CA LEU A 290 11.16 5.10 4.53
C LEU A 290 10.51 5.70 5.78
N LEU A 291 9.18 5.58 5.89
CA LEU A 291 8.43 5.95 7.09
C LEU A 291 8.17 4.75 8.01
N SER A 292 8.11 3.53 7.47
CA SER A 292 8.03 2.25 8.18
C SER A 292 9.38 1.55 8.24
N THR A 293 9.50 0.50 9.07
CA THR A 293 10.75 -0.26 9.23
C THR A 293 10.50 -1.71 9.61
N PHE A 294 11.28 -2.65 9.07
CA PHE A 294 11.30 -4.05 9.49
C PHE A 294 12.15 -4.30 10.76
N LYS A 295 12.83 -3.28 11.28
CA LYS A 295 13.73 -3.42 12.43
C LYS A 295 13.06 -4.13 13.63
N TYR A 296 11.82 -3.78 13.98
CA TYR A 296 11.14 -4.41 15.11
C TYR A 296 10.84 -5.88 14.88
N ILE A 297 10.62 -6.30 13.62
CA ILE A 297 10.47 -7.69 13.22
C ILE A 297 11.82 -8.42 13.35
N TYR A 298 12.88 -7.83 12.83
CA TYR A 298 14.22 -8.42 12.90
C TYR A 298 14.70 -8.58 14.33
N ASP A 299 14.50 -7.55 15.18
CA ASP A 299 14.82 -7.61 16.62
C ASP A 299 14.05 -8.75 17.31
N ALA A 300 12.77 -8.95 16.96
CA ALA A 300 11.92 -9.99 17.53
C ALA A 300 12.34 -11.42 17.11
N LEU A 301 12.79 -11.58 15.86
CA LEU A 301 13.21 -12.86 15.29
C LEU A 301 14.70 -13.16 15.49
N GLY A 302 15.46 -12.24 16.09
CA GLY A 302 16.91 -12.37 16.24
C GLY A 302 17.68 -12.32 14.90
N ILE A 303 17.11 -11.68 13.89
CA ILE A 303 17.71 -11.53 12.56
C ILE A 303 18.65 -10.32 12.58
N VAL A 304 19.92 -10.55 12.26
CA VAL A 304 20.87 -9.47 12.01
C VAL A 304 20.77 -9.08 10.54
N SER A 305 20.20 -7.90 10.27
CA SER A 305 20.05 -7.39 8.91
C SER A 305 20.44 -5.91 8.85
N ASN A 306 21.20 -5.55 7.82
CA ASN A 306 21.57 -4.17 7.51
C ASN A 306 20.85 -3.65 6.26
N GLU A 307 19.81 -4.35 5.77
CA GLU A 307 19.17 -4.06 4.50
C GLU A 307 18.64 -2.61 4.40
N GLU A 308 17.97 -2.13 5.47
CA GLU A 308 17.47 -0.75 5.50
C GLU A 308 18.59 0.27 5.67
N GLU A 309 19.63 -0.05 6.41
CA GLU A 309 20.81 0.80 6.57
C GLU A 309 21.60 0.88 5.27
N GLU A 310 21.81 -0.24 4.60
CA GLU A 310 22.42 -0.29 3.27
C GLU A 310 21.59 0.46 2.24
N PHE A 311 20.25 0.35 2.32
CA PHE A 311 19.35 1.12 1.46
C PHE A 311 19.55 2.62 1.66
N ARG A 312 19.61 3.10 2.92
CA ARG A 312 19.78 4.53 3.26
C ARG A 312 21.15 5.08 2.87
N ASN A 313 22.18 4.26 2.96
CA ASN A 313 23.59 4.65 2.74
C ASN A 313 24.05 4.46 1.29
N LYS A 314 23.34 3.67 0.47
CA LYS A 314 23.72 3.42 -0.92
C LYS A 314 23.33 4.60 -1.80
N PRO A 315 24.27 5.16 -2.59
CA PRO A 315 23.92 6.24 -3.52
C PRO A 315 22.76 5.83 -4.44
N LEU A 316 21.84 6.76 -4.69
CA LEU A 316 20.84 6.65 -5.74
C LEU A 316 21.53 7.09 -7.04
N ASP A 317 21.93 6.12 -7.86
CA ASP A 317 22.52 6.37 -9.18
C ASP A 317 21.54 7.06 -10.12
#